data_80ab69c1cf08c1e3aa685530460ee553
#
_entry.id   80ab69c1cf08c1e3aa685530460ee553
#
_cell.length_a   1.000
_cell.length_b   1.000
_cell.length_c   1.000
_cell.angle_alpha   90.00
_cell.angle_beta   90.00
_cell.angle_gamma   90.00
#
_symmetry.space_group_name_H-M   'P 1'
#
loop_
_entity.id
_entity.type
_entity.pdbx_description
1 polymer ?
#
loop_
_entity_poly.entity_id
_entity_poly.type
_entity_poly.pdbx_seq_one_letter_code
_entity_poly.pdbx_strand_id
1 'polypeptide(L)'
;MFTPVHTALGALLLYQGSSGLLFHNGAVFGISSLVSGSILHPSRDNVPIIAGLVSSIVPVWALAPSLIPNYPVAPNSLASVAATFGVGVLMGWGTKNGRGCTSGHMLCGLSRLSPRSLIATAIFFTTALITANFVGGSGIPPCEMGPCYTPMYPSVAELAFMSGALILSSITNFFVVPKVLTRSEESRTLFSYLAGLEFGLGLLISGMADPAKVLRFFAFLTDFSRFDPSLALIILFGIGPSMATYLSNSPRQISNKGKSQTKPTLAENWRLPTATVADIDWRFVAGAVAFGVAWGLRGVCPGPAILRTILQPTWGLATMSGYIVGNTF
;
A
#
# COMPACT_ATOMS: atom_id res chain seq x y z
N MET A 1 -10.59 16.18 -1.61
CA MET A 1 -11.98 16.07 -2.12
C MET A 1 -12.18 14.66 -2.65
N PHE A 2 -13.43 14.21 -2.71
CA PHE A 2 -13.80 12.89 -3.19
C PHE A 2 -13.46 12.71 -4.68
N THR A 3 -12.62 11.75 -5.02
CA THR A 3 -12.16 11.49 -6.39
C THR A 3 -12.51 10.07 -6.83
N PRO A 4 -13.80 9.79 -7.13
CA PRO A 4 -14.29 8.43 -7.33
C PRO A 4 -13.59 7.70 -8.47
N VAL A 5 -13.41 8.34 -9.61
CA VAL A 5 -12.80 7.74 -10.81
C VAL A 5 -11.31 7.46 -10.58
N HIS A 6 -10.57 8.46 -10.07
CA HIS A 6 -9.14 8.27 -9.78
C HIS A 6 -8.93 7.13 -8.79
N THR A 7 -9.72 7.11 -7.71
CA THR A 7 -9.56 6.09 -6.68
C THR A 7 -9.94 4.71 -7.19
N ALA A 8 -10.99 4.57 -8.00
CA ALA A 8 -11.38 3.29 -8.58
C ALA A 8 -10.30 2.74 -9.54
N LEU A 9 -9.81 3.57 -10.48
CA LEU A 9 -8.77 3.15 -11.43
C LEU A 9 -7.43 2.86 -10.72
N GLY A 10 -7.05 3.71 -9.76
CA GLY A 10 -5.86 3.45 -8.93
C GLY A 10 -5.98 2.18 -8.09
N ALA A 11 -7.16 1.89 -7.53
CA ALA A 11 -7.42 0.65 -6.79
C ALA A 11 -7.32 -0.60 -7.66
N LEU A 12 -7.77 -0.53 -8.92
CA LEU A 12 -7.58 -1.61 -9.89
C LEU A 12 -6.10 -1.85 -10.21
N LEU A 13 -5.28 -0.81 -10.29
CA LEU A 13 -3.83 -0.96 -10.45
C LEU A 13 -3.18 -1.57 -9.20
N LEU A 14 -3.62 -1.17 -7.99
CA LEU A 14 -3.19 -1.82 -6.73
C LEU A 14 -3.54 -3.31 -6.73
N TYR A 15 -4.74 -3.66 -7.19
CA TYR A 15 -5.15 -5.04 -7.38
C TYR A 15 -4.23 -5.77 -8.36
N GLN A 16 -3.98 -5.21 -9.55
CA GLN A 16 -3.15 -5.86 -10.57
C GLN A 16 -1.72 -6.07 -10.08
N GLY A 17 -1.07 -5.06 -9.52
CA GLY A 17 0.28 -5.19 -8.97
C GLY A 17 0.38 -6.20 -7.83
N SER A 18 -0.55 -6.16 -6.88
CA SER A 18 -0.50 -7.07 -5.71
C SER A 18 -0.91 -8.50 -6.05
N SER A 19 -1.99 -8.69 -6.80
CA SER A 19 -2.45 -10.02 -7.23
C SER A 19 -1.53 -10.59 -8.30
N GLY A 20 -1.03 -9.76 -9.22
CA GLY A 20 -0.02 -10.16 -10.20
C GLY A 20 1.22 -10.74 -9.54
N LEU A 21 1.77 -10.06 -8.51
CA LEU A 21 2.92 -10.58 -7.77
C LEU A 21 2.62 -11.95 -7.14
N LEU A 22 1.41 -12.12 -6.61
CA LEU A 22 0.99 -13.42 -6.06
C LEU A 22 0.89 -14.47 -7.16
N PHE A 23 0.13 -14.22 -8.22
CA PHE A 23 -0.18 -15.26 -9.23
C PHE A 23 0.98 -15.56 -10.17
N HIS A 24 1.88 -14.62 -10.39
CA HIS A 24 3.06 -14.85 -11.25
C HIS A 24 4.29 -15.25 -10.46
N ASN A 25 4.66 -14.53 -9.41
CA ASN A 25 5.86 -14.80 -8.61
C ASN A 25 5.61 -15.65 -7.36
N GLY A 26 4.36 -15.99 -7.04
CA GLY A 26 4.00 -16.76 -5.86
C GLY A 26 4.18 -16.02 -4.52
N ALA A 27 4.38 -14.70 -4.54
CA ALA A 27 4.73 -13.91 -3.37
C ALA A 27 3.62 -12.92 -3.00
N VAL A 28 3.39 -12.71 -1.70
CA VAL A 28 2.41 -11.75 -1.21
C VAL A 28 3.03 -10.35 -1.16
N PHE A 29 2.27 -9.34 -1.62
CA PHE A 29 2.71 -7.95 -1.66
C PHE A 29 2.61 -7.29 -0.27
N GLY A 30 3.61 -7.48 0.58
CA GLY A 30 3.73 -6.84 1.89
C GLY A 30 4.73 -5.71 1.88
N ILE A 31 4.27 -4.46 1.60
CA ILE A 31 5.19 -3.34 1.35
C ILE A 31 6.10 -3.05 2.55
N SER A 32 5.64 -3.21 3.80
CA SER A 32 6.47 -2.98 4.98
C SER A 32 7.67 -3.91 5.05
N SER A 33 7.47 -5.20 4.80
CA SER A 33 8.57 -6.18 4.76
C SER A 33 9.45 -6.01 3.52
N LEU A 34 8.89 -5.59 2.39
CA LEU A 34 9.65 -5.28 1.17
C LEU A 34 10.56 -4.07 1.39
N VAL A 35 10.08 -3.02 2.05
CA VAL A 35 10.87 -1.82 2.37
C VAL A 35 12.00 -2.16 3.35
N SER A 36 11.71 -2.79 4.48
CA SER A 36 12.74 -3.18 5.43
C SER A 36 13.72 -4.18 4.83
N GLY A 37 13.22 -5.15 4.06
CA GLY A 37 14.06 -6.11 3.35
C GLY A 37 14.98 -5.48 2.33
N SER A 38 14.53 -4.50 1.56
CA SER A 38 15.36 -3.83 0.55
C SER A 38 16.52 -3.03 1.14
N ILE A 39 16.38 -2.59 2.39
CA ILE A 39 17.41 -1.81 3.09
C ILE A 39 18.32 -2.71 3.94
N LEU A 40 17.73 -3.61 4.73
CA LEU A 40 18.47 -4.44 5.70
C LEU A 40 19.02 -5.73 5.08
N HIS A 41 18.29 -6.31 4.14
CA HIS A 41 18.61 -7.58 3.49
C HIS A 41 18.24 -7.54 2.00
N PRO A 42 18.96 -6.71 1.19
CA PRO A 42 18.66 -6.53 -0.22
C PRO A 42 18.71 -7.85 -0.99
N SER A 43 17.69 -8.10 -1.81
CA SER A 43 17.56 -9.32 -2.59
C SER A 43 16.81 -9.07 -3.91
N ARG A 44 16.87 -10.04 -4.82
CA ARG A 44 16.09 -10.02 -6.07
C ARG A 44 14.58 -10.13 -5.86
N ASP A 45 14.14 -10.50 -4.68
CA ASP A 45 12.72 -10.59 -4.33
C ASP A 45 12.14 -9.25 -3.80
N ASN A 46 12.98 -8.32 -3.31
CA ASN A 46 12.49 -7.09 -2.71
C ASN A 46 12.95 -5.80 -3.43
N VAL A 47 14.23 -5.69 -3.80
CA VAL A 47 14.79 -4.47 -4.42
C VAL A 47 14.07 -4.10 -5.72
N PRO A 48 13.78 -5.02 -6.67
CA PRO A 48 13.09 -4.67 -7.91
C PRO A 48 11.69 -4.11 -7.68
N ILE A 49 10.95 -4.63 -6.68
CA ILE A 49 9.61 -4.12 -6.34
C ILE A 49 9.68 -2.67 -5.87
N ILE A 50 10.62 -2.36 -4.98
CA ILE A 50 10.81 -0.99 -4.48
C ILE A 50 11.32 -0.06 -5.59
N ALA A 51 12.20 -0.53 -6.46
CA ALA A 51 12.66 0.22 -7.62
C ALA A 51 11.49 0.54 -8.57
N GLY A 52 10.63 -0.43 -8.87
CA GLY A 52 9.43 -0.23 -9.67
C GLY A 52 8.47 0.77 -9.04
N LEU A 53 8.23 0.64 -7.71
CA LEU A 53 7.38 1.56 -6.97
C LEU A 53 7.90 3.00 -7.05
N VAL A 54 9.20 3.23 -6.87
CA VAL A 54 9.82 4.55 -7.00
C VAL A 54 9.73 5.06 -8.44
N SER A 55 9.98 4.21 -9.42
CA SER A 55 9.92 4.57 -10.85
C SER A 55 8.53 5.04 -11.29
N SER A 56 7.46 4.70 -10.56
CA SER A 56 6.09 5.16 -10.87
C SER A 56 5.93 6.68 -10.82
N ILE A 57 6.80 7.38 -10.11
CA ILE A 57 6.80 8.85 -10.05
C ILE A 57 7.07 9.45 -11.43
N VAL A 58 7.95 8.82 -12.21
CA VAL A 58 8.41 9.37 -13.51
C VAL A 58 7.26 9.56 -14.50
N PRO A 59 6.48 8.52 -14.87
CA PRO A 59 5.36 8.69 -15.80
C PRO A 59 4.27 9.61 -15.24
N VAL A 60 4.01 9.60 -13.93
CA VAL A 60 3.03 10.50 -13.32
C VAL A 60 3.51 11.94 -13.39
N TRP A 61 4.77 12.21 -13.05
CA TRP A 61 5.35 13.56 -13.16
C TRP A 61 5.34 14.09 -14.59
N ALA A 62 5.63 13.24 -15.58
CA ALA A 62 5.71 13.63 -16.98
C ALA A 62 4.34 13.82 -17.66
N LEU A 63 3.34 12.97 -17.34
CA LEU A 63 2.09 12.89 -18.09
C LEU A 63 0.84 13.36 -17.30
N ALA A 64 0.90 13.32 -15.96
CA ALA A 64 -0.21 13.70 -15.09
C ALA A 64 0.30 14.30 -13.76
N PRO A 65 1.04 15.43 -13.79
CA PRO A 65 1.68 16.01 -12.60
C PRO A 65 0.69 16.41 -11.51
N SER A 66 -0.57 16.66 -11.86
CA SER A 66 -1.67 16.92 -10.92
C SER A 66 -1.96 15.77 -9.95
N LEU A 67 -1.55 14.53 -10.29
CA LEU A 67 -1.71 13.36 -9.44
C LEU A 67 -0.58 13.21 -8.39
N ILE A 68 0.45 14.04 -8.46
CA ILE A 68 1.48 14.09 -7.41
C ILE A 68 0.94 14.85 -6.21
N PRO A 69 0.95 14.25 -5.00
CA PRO A 69 0.39 14.89 -3.83
C PRO A 69 1.13 16.18 -3.43
N ASN A 70 0.37 17.19 -3.00
CA ASN A 70 0.92 18.35 -2.32
C ASN A 70 1.24 17.98 -0.87
N TYR A 71 2.50 17.71 -0.59
CA TYR A 71 2.91 17.35 0.76
C TYR A 71 3.02 18.58 1.67
N PRO A 72 2.69 18.44 2.97
CA PRO A 72 2.97 19.49 3.95
C PRO A 72 4.45 19.86 3.96
N VAL A 73 4.75 21.07 4.41
CA VAL A 73 6.13 21.57 4.52
C VAL A 73 7.02 20.56 5.26
N ALA A 74 8.20 20.34 4.71
CA ALA A 74 9.17 19.43 5.30
C ALA A 74 9.62 19.94 6.69
N PRO A 75 10.01 19.04 7.62
CA PRO A 75 10.46 19.45 8.94
C PRO A 75 11.70 20.36 8.83
N ASN A 76 11.65 21.53 9.46
CA ASN A 76 12.66 22.56 9.39
C ASN A 76 13.26 22.95 10.76
N SER A 77 12.78 22.37 11.84
CA SER A 77 13.29 22.53 13.21
C SER A 77 13.69 21.19 13.81
N LEU A 78 14.59 21.20 14.78
CA LEU A 78 15.03 20.00 15.48
C LEU A 78 13.82 19.24 16.10
N ALA A 79 12.89 19.95 16.68
CA ALA A 79 11.68 19.36 17.25
C ALA A 79 10.80 18.69 16.20
N SER A 80 10.61 19.32 15.02
CA SER A 80 9.82 18.74 13.93
C SER A 80 10.51 17.54 13.28
N VAL A 81 11.84 17.57 13.18
CA VAL A 81 12.64 16.42 12.71
C VAL A 81 12.55 15.26 13.70
N ALA A 82 12.72 15.53 15.00
CA ALA A 82 12.62 14.50 16.04
C ALA A 82 11.21 13.89 16.10
N ALA A 83 10.16 14.69 15.99
CA ALA A 83 8.78 14.20 15.93
C ALA A 83 8.55 13.33 14.67
N THR A 84 9.08 13.72 13.52
CA THR A 84 8.98 12.97 12.27
C THR A 84 9.74 11.64 12.36
N PHE A 85 10.93 11.66 12.94
CA PHE A 85 11.72 10.46 13.25
C PHE A 85 10.96 9.53 14.21
N GLY A 86 10.40 10.06 15.30
CA GLY A 86 9.62 9.28 16.29
C GLY A 86 8.41 8.58 15.66
N VAL A 87 7.68 9.26 14.78
CA VAL A 87 6.58 8.62 14.01
C VAL A 87 7.13 7.53 13.09
N GLY A 88 8.29 7.74 12.47
CA GLY A 88 8.99 6.70 11.72
C GLY A 88 9.30 5.48 12.59
N VAL A 89 9.82 5.67 13.81
CA VAL A 89 10.09 4.57 14.76
C VAL A 89 8.82 3.80 15.09
N LEU A 90 7.72 4.50 15.42
CA LEU A 90 6.43 3.86 15.68
C LEU A 90 5.92 3.06 14.48
N MET A 91 6.04 3.60 13.26
CA MET A 91 5.65 2.92 12.04
C MET A 91 6.50 1.67 11.79
N GLY A 92 7.83 1.76 11.97
CA GLY A 92 8.76 0.65 11.77
C GLY A 92 8.54 -0.46 12.79
N TRP A 93 8.54 -0.12 14.07
CA TRP A 93 8.29 -1.06 15.15
C TRP A 93 6.89 -1.69 15.06
N GLY A 94 5.90 -0.84 14.75
CA GLY A 94 4.51 -1.26 14.61
C GLY A 94 4.32 -2.27 13.48
N THR A 95 4.89 -2.01 12.29
CA THR A 95 4.76 -2.93 11.15
C THR A 95 5.58 -4.20 11.30
N LYS A 96 6.72 -4.16 12.01
CA LYS A 96 7.52 -5.34 12.33
C LYS A 96 6.76 -6.27 13.28
N ASN A 97 6.35 -5.77 14.44
CA ASN A 97 5.68 -6.57 15.48
C ASN A 97 4.24 -6.93 15.08
N GLY A 98 3.49 -6.01 14.46
CA GLY A 98 2.18 -6.27 13.84
C GLY A 98 2.24 -7.17 12.61
N ARG A 99 3.47 -7.52 12.16
CA ARG A 99 3.77 -8.42 11.03
C ARG A 99 3.09 -8.00 9.72
N GLY A 100 3.00 -6.70 9.49
CA GLY A 100 2.45 -6.13 8.26
C GLY A 100 1.90 -4.72 8.43
N CYS A 101 1.49 -4.15 7.32
CA CYS A 101 0.85 -2.84 7.21
C CYS A 101 -0.46 -2.97 6.42
N THR A 102 -1.04 -1.84 5.97
CA THR A 102 -2.29 -1.83 5.20
C THR A 102 -2.23 -2.70 3.94
N SER A 103 -1.13 -2.68 3.15
CA SER A 103 -1.03 -3.52 1.96
C SER A 103 -0.99 -5.02 2.29
N GLY A 104 -0.29 -5.40 3.36
CA GLY A 104 -0.18 -6.79 3.78
C GLY A 104 -1.46 -7.34 4.40
N HIS A 105 -2.08 -6.60 5.32
CA HIS A 105 -3.28 -7.05 6.03
C HIS A 105 -4.58 -6.67 5.33
N MET A 106 -4.77 -5.41 4.91
CA MET A 106 -6.01 -5.02 4.25
C MET A 106 -6.05 -5.52 2.81
N LEU A 107 -5.14 -5.07 1.94
CA LEU A 107 -5.24 -5.39 0.52
C LEU A 107 -5.03 -6.89 0.25
N CYS A 108 -3.93 -7.47 0.74
CA CYS A 108 -3.60 -8.88 0.46
C CYS A 108 -4.20 -9.85 1.49
N GLY A 109 -4.31 -9.45 2.76
CA GLY A 109 -4.75 -10.33 3.84
C GLY A 109 -6.25 -10.56 3.84
N LEU A 110 -7.05 -9.49 3.74
CA LEU A 110 -8.51 -9.60 3.67
C LEU A 110 -8.95 -10.30 2.38
N SER A 111 -8.31 -10.02 1.25
CA SER A 111 -8.61 -10.71 -0.02
C SER A 111 -8.34 -12.21 0.02
N ARG A 112 -7.47 -12.68 0.92
CA ARG A 112 -7.22 -14.12 1.18
C ARG A 112 -8.08 -14.68 2.31
N LEU A 113 -9.05 -13.91 2.81
CA LEU A 113 -9.90 -14.27 3.94
C LEU A 113 -9.10 -14.69 5.19
N SER A 114 -7.99 -14.03 5.48
CA SER A 114 -7.14 -14.31 6.65
C SER A 114 -7.76 -13.73 7.92
N PRO A 115 -8.23 -14.55 8.88
CA PRO A 115 -8.81 -14.03 10.13
C PRO A 115 -7.81 -13.22 10.95
N ARG A 116 -6.53 -13.60 10.94
CA ARG A 116 -5.45 -12.85 11.57
C ARG A 116 -5.29 -11.45 10.97
N SER A 117 -5.41 -11.33 9.65
CA SER A 117 -5.35 -10.02 8.98
C SER A 117 -6.58 -9.17 9.25
N LEU A 118 -7.74 -9.78 9.44
CA LEU A 118 -8.94 -9.08 9.86
C LEU A 118 -8.77 -8.46 11.26
N ILE A 119 -8.22 -9.23 12.22
CA ILE A 119 -7.93 -8.75 13.56
C ILE A 119 -6.90 -7.62 13.52
N ALA A 120 -5.80 -7.78 12.80
CA ALA A 120 -4.81 -6.72 12.63
C ALA A 120 -5.43 -5.43 12.07
N THR A 121 -6.23 -5.58 11.01
CA THR A 121 -6.91 -4.46 10.35
C THR A 121 -7.86 -3.75 11.30
N ALA A 122 -8.68 -4.49 12.05
CA ALA A 122 -9.58 -3.92 13.05
C ALA A 122 -8.81 -3.10 14.10
N ILE A 123 -7.69 -3.64 14.63
CA ILE A 123 -6.89 -2.95 15.65
C ILE A 123 -6.26 -1.67 15.09
N PHE A 124 -5.47 -1.76 14.01
CA PHE A 124 -4.76 -0.57 13.53
C PHE A 124 -5.70 0.47 12.92
N PHE A 125 -6.81 0.07 12.30
CA PHE A 125 -7.79 0.99 11.75
C PHE A 125 -8.51 1.76 12.85
N THR A 126 -9.03 1.07 13.88
CA THR A 126 -9.69 1.70 15.03
C THR A 126 -8.72 2.63 15.76
N THR A 127 -7.47 2.19 15.96
CA THR A 127 -6.44 3.03 16.61
C THR A 127 -6.12 4.26 15.77
N ALA A 128 -5.98 4.13 14.45
CA ALA A 128 -5.73 5.26 13.56
C ALA A 128 -6.91 6.24 13.56
N LEU A 129 -8.13 5.72 13.55
CA LEU A 129 -9.35 6.51 13.62
C LEU A 129 -9.42 7.35 14.91
N ILE A 130 -9.16 6.72 16.06
CA ILE A 130 -9.12 7.42 17.37
C ILE A 130 -7.98 8.45 17.37
N THR A 131 -6.80 8.07 16.91
CA THR A 131 -5.63 8.96 16.92
C THR A 131 -5.84 10.18 16.02
N ALA A 132 -6.36 10.01 14.81
CA ALA A 132 -6.58 11.10 13.88
C ALA A 132 -7.62 12.12 14.41
N ASN A 133 -8.65 11.66 15.11
CA ASN A 133 -9.72 12.53 15.58
C ASN A 133 -9.44 13.17 16.96
N PHE A 134 -8.72 12.49 17.86
CA PHE A 134 -8.61 12.92 19.27
C PHE A 134 -7.19 13.25 19.72
N VAL A 135 -6.14 12.79 18.99
CA VAL A 135 -4.74 12.99 19.41
C VAL A 135 -3.98 13.89 18.42
N GLY A 136 -4.40 13.97 17.19
CA GLY A 136 -3.67 14.60 16.08
C GLY A 136 -3.56 16.11 16.08
N GLY A 137 -3.60 16.80 17.21
CA GLY A 137 -3.30 18.20 17.54
C GLY A 137 -3.52 19.33 16.50
N SER A 138 -3.34 19.08 15.23
CA SER A 138 -3.51 20.05 14.12
C SER A 138 -4.84 19.89 13.37
N GLY A 139 -5.64 18.90 13.77
CA GLY A 139 -6.90 18.57 13.08
C GLY A 139 -6.71 17.96 11.69
N ILE A 140 -7.75 17.32 11.22
CA ILE A 140 -7.80 16.79 9.85
C ILE A 140 -7.87 17.96 8.88
N PRO A 141 -7.04 18.04 7.81
CA PRO A 141 -7.01 19.19 6.91
C PRO A 141 -8.36 19.38 6.20
N PRO A 142 -8.91 20.60 6.14
CA PRO A 142 -10.13 20.89 5.38
C PRO A 142 -9.88 20.78 3.87
N CYS A 143 -10.94 20.72 3.08
CA CYS A 143 -10.87 20.90 1.62
C CYS A 143 -11.08 22.37 1.25
N GLU A 144 -10.38 22.83 0.22
CA GLU A 144 -10.37 24.25 -0.17
C GLU A 144 -11.68 24.70 -0.84
N MET A 145 -12.34 23.80 -1.58
CA MET A 145 -13.53 24.12 -2.39
C MET A 145 -14.85 23.61 -1.80
N GLY A 146 -14.96 23.49 -0.47
CA GLY A 146 -16.18 23.04 0.21
C GLY A 146 -16.05 21.67 0.87
N PRO A 147 -17.18 20.96 1.16
CA PRO A 147 -17.14 19.68 1.84
C PRO A 147 -16.32 18.63 1.08
N CYS A 148 -15.49 17.84 1.80
CA CYS A 148 -14.56 16.92 1.18
C CYS A 148 -15.22 15.73 0.47
N TYR A 149 -16.48 15.44 0.77
CA TYR A 149 -17.26 14.43 0.05
C TYR A 149 -17.80 14.88 -1.32
N THR A 150 -17.59 16.16 -1.70
CA THR A 150 -17.97 16.65 -3.04
C THR A 150 -17.14 15.95 -4.10
N PRO A 151 -17.77 15.30 -5.11
CA PRO A 151 -17.04 14.55 -6.11
C PRO A 151 -16.28 15.46 -7.09
N MET A 152 -15.03 15.09 -7.36
CA MET A 152 -14.18 15.66 -8.40
C MET A 152 -13.87 14.60 -9.44
N TYR A 153 -13.99 14.97 -10.70
CA TYR A 153 -13.74 14.10 -11.84
C TYR A 153 -12.42 14.47 -12.53
N PRO A 154 -11.74 13.48 -13.15
CA PRO A 154 -10.50 13.73 -13.85
C PRO A 154 -10.72 14.58 -15.11
N SER A 155 -9.69 15.32 -15.50
CA SER A 155 -9.58 15.88 -16.84
C SER A 155 -9.47 14.76 -17.89
N VAL A 156 -9.72 15.09 -19.16
CA VAL A 156 -9.60 14.12 -20.26
C VAL A 156 -8.18 13.55 -20.35
N ALA A 157 -7.16 14.37 -20.13
CA ALA A 157 -5.76 13.95 -20.14
C ALA A 157 -5.44 12.98 -19.00
N GLU A 158 -5.89 13.29 -17.77
CA GLU A 158 -5.74 12.38 -16.62
C GLU A 158 -6.47 11.06 -16.84
N LEU A 159 -7.71 11.12 -17.35
CA LEU A 159 -8.48 9.91 -17.64
C LEU A 159 -7.80 9.04 -18.69
N ALA A 160 -7.26 9.64 -19.77
CA ALA A 160 -6.51 8.93 -20.80
C ALA A 160 -5.24 8.27 -20.22
N PHE A 161 -4.48 8.99 -19.38
CA PHE A 161 -3.30 8.45 -18.71
C PHE A 161 -3.66 7.26 -17.79
N MET A 162 -4.63 7.44 -16.91
CA MET A 162 -5.05 6.41 -15.95
C MET A 162 -5.62 5.17 -16.64
N SER A 163 -6.46 5.36 -17.66
CA SER A 163 -7.02 4.25 -18.45
C SER A 163 -5.94 3.54 -19.25
N GLY A 164 -5.03 4.29 -19.86
CA GLY A 164 -3.88 3.73 -20.59
C GLY A 164 -2.98 2.89 -19.66
N ALA A 165 -2.67 3.40 -18.46
CA ALA A 165 -1.90 2.67 -17.47
C ALA A 165 -2.60 1.35 -17.05
N LEU A 166 -3.91 1.39 -16.82
CA LEU A 166 -4.68 0.22 -16.44
C LEU A 166 -4.77 -0.81 -17.59
N ILE A 167 -4.96 -0.37 -18.82
CA ILE A 167 -5.00 -1.24 -20.00
C ILE A 167 -3.63 -1.90 -20.19
N LEU A 168 -2.54 -1.12 -20.12
CA LEU A 168 -1.19 -1.66 -20.25
C LEU A 168 -0.86 -2.68 -19.16
N SER A 169 -1.22 -2.38 -17.91
CA SER A 169 -1.07 -3.30 -16.78
C SER A 169 -1.90 -4.59 -17.02
N SER A 170 -3.14 -4.47 -17.51
CA SER A 170 -3.99 -5.63 -17.82
C SER A 170 -3.39 -6.48 -18.95
N ILE A 171 -2.89 -5.87 -20.02
CA ILE A 171 -2.22 -6.59 -21.11
C ILE A 171 -0.98 -7.31 -20.55
N THR A 172 -0.20 -6.65 -19.72
CA THR A 172 0.99 -7.24 -19.11
C THR A 172 0.63 -8.46 -18.26
N ASN A 173 -0.30 -8.33 -17.33
CA ASN A 173 -0.66 -9.39 -16.37
C ASN A 173 -1.38 -10.58 -17.04
N PHE A 174 -2.31 -10.32 -17.97
CA PHE A 174 -3.15 -11.39 -18.52
C PHE A 174 -2.65 -11.97 -19.83
N PHE A 175 -1.79 -11.28 -20.56
CA PHE A 175 -1.31 -11.74 -21.86
C PHE A 175 0.21 -11.87 -21.94
N VAL A 176 0.97 -10.81 -21.59
CA VAL A 176 2.43 -10.83 -21.77
C VAL A 176 3.08 -11.83 -20.80
N VAL A 177 2.81 -11.72 -19.53
CA VAL A 177 3.46 -12.58 -18.51
C VAL A 177 3.14 -14.06 -18.74
N PRO A 178 1.87 -14.48 -18.91
CA PRO A 178 1.58 -15.91 -19.08
C PRO A 178 2.02 -16.51 -20.42
N LYS A 179 2.13 -15.70 -21.49
CA LYS A 179 2.38 -16.22 -22.86
C LYS A 179 3.78 -15.96 -23.37
N VAL A 180 4.48 -14.94 -22.89
CA VAL A 180 5.78 -14.51 -23.42
C VAL A 180 6.91 -14.81 -22.45
N LEU A 181 6.70 -14.64 -21.14
CA LEU A 181 7.74 -14.84 -20.15
C LEU A 181 7.90 -16.33 -19.80
N THR A 182 9.15 -16.78 -19.83
CA THR A 182 9.52 -18.14 -19.38
C THR A 182 9.83 -18.14 -17.88
N ARG A 183 9.78 -19.33 -17.26
CA ARG A 183 10.15 -19.50 -15.85
C ARG A 183 11.66 -19.34 -15.69
N SER A 184 12.10 -18.14 -15.38
CA SER A 184 13.50 -17.82 -15.08
C SER A 184 13.58 -16.80 -13.92
N GLU A 185 14.75 -16.65 -13.33
CA GLU A 185 14.98 -15.62 -12.31
C GLU A 185 14.86 -14.21 -12.88
N GLU A 186 15.32 -14.01 -14.11
CA GLU A 186 15.24 -12.73 -14.82
C GLU A 186 13.78 -12.33 -15.03
N SER A 187 12.93 -13.25 -15.50
CA SER A 187 11.49 -13.01 -15.68
C SER A 187 10.80 -12.68 -14.35
N ARG A 188 11.16 -13.36 -13.27
CA ARG A 188 10.65 -13.09 -11.93
C ARG A 188 11.07 -11.71 -11.44
N THR A 189 12.34 -11.34 -11.65
CA THR A 189 12.91 -10.04 -11.28
C THR A 189 12.24 -8.91 -12.08
N LEU A 190 12.10 -9.10 -13.39
CA LEU A 190 11.39 -8.16 -14.26
C LEU A 190 9.95 -7.96 -13.82
N PHE A 191 9.23 -9.06 -13.55
CA PHE A 191 7.85 -8.94 -13.11
C PHE A 191 7.73 -8.33 -11.70
N SER A 192 8.68 -8.59 -10.81
CA SER A 192 8.74 -7.91 -9.51
C SER A 192 8.85 -6.40 -9.66
N TYR A 193 9.67 -5.92 -10.59
CA TYR A 193 9.76 -4.49 -10.91
C TYR A 193 8.44 -3.94 -11.47
N LEU A 194 7.81 -4.63 -12.41
CA LEU A 194 6.53 -4.22 -13.00
C LEU A 194 5.41 -4.20 -11.96
N ALA A 195 5.33 -5.20 -11.08
CA ALA A 195 4.36 -5.22 -9.99
C ALA A 195 4.55 -4.05 -9.02
N GLY A 196 5.79 -3.68 -8.73
CA GLY A 196 6.13 -2.48 -7.96
C GLY A 196 5.70 -1.19 -8.67
N LEU A 197 5.95 -1.08 -9.96
CA LEU A 197 5.55 0.05 -10.81
C LEU A 197 4.02 0.22 -10.83
N GLU A 198 3.28 -0.86 -11.08
CA GLU A 198 1.81 -0.87 -11.07
C GLU A 198 1.26 -0.46 -9.71
N PHE A 199 1.85 -0.99 -8.64
CA PHE A 199 1.43 -0.65 -7.27
C PHE A 199 1.71 0.83 -6.94
N GLY A 200 2.86 1.35 -7.34
CA GLY A 200 3.21 2.77 -7.17
C GLY A 200 2.28 3.71 -7.95
N LEU A 201 1.98 3.37 -9.21
CA LEU A 201 0.96 4.07 -10.00
C LEU A 201 -0.40 4.03 -9.31
N GLY A 202 -0.80 2.88 -8.80
CA GLY A 202 -2.02 2.71 -8.03
C GLY A 202 -2.09 3.60 -6.79
N LEU A 203 -0.99 3.74 -6.04
CA LEU A 203 -0.91 4.64 -4.87
C LEU A 203 -1.06 6.12 -5.25
N LEU A 204 -0.39 6.57 -6.32
CA LEU A 204 -0.45 7.95 -6.79
C LEU A 204 -1.84 8.28 -7.36
N ILE A 205 -2.34 7.46 -8.26
CA ILE A 205 -3.62 7.67 -8.95
C ILE A 205 -4.80 7.60 -7.96
N SER A 206 -4.81 6.64 -7.03
CA SER A 206 -5.89 6.52 -6.03
C SER A 206 -5.91 7.66 -5.01
N GLY A 207 -4.81 8.42 -4.91
CA GLY A 207 -4.60 9.41 -3.87
C GLY A 207 -4.20 8.83 -2.51
N MET A 208 -3.89 7.52 -2.43
CA MET A 208 -3.37 6.93 -1.19
C MET A 208 -1.97 7.43 -0.81
N ALA A 209 -1.26 8.03 -1.76
CA ALA A 209 0.01 8.71 -1.51
C ALA A 209 -0.17 10.09 -0.85
N ASP A 210 -1.39 10.65 -0.83
CA ASP A 210 -1.71 11.92 -0.19
C ASP A 210 -2.09 11.73 1.29
N PRO A 211 -1.25 12.20 2.23
CA PRO A 211 -1.54 12.09 3.67
C PRO A 211 -2.84 12.80 4.09
N ALA A 212 -3.13 13.94 3.47
CA ALA A 212 -4.34 14.69 3.78
C ALA A 212 -5.61 13.90 3.40
N LYS A 213 -5.60 13.23 2.24
CA LYS A 213 -6.70 12.38 1.80
C LYS A 213 -6.92 11.19 2.72
N VAL A 214 -5.84 10.58 3.20
CA VAL A 214 -5.93 9.47 4.18
C VAL A 214 -6.52 9.96 5.51
N LEU A 215 -6.06 11.11 6.03
CA LEU A 215 -6.59 11.68 7.27
C LEU A 215 -8.06 12.09 7.14
N ARG A 216 -8.45 12.67 5.99
CA ARG A 216 -9.85 13.03 5.70
C ARG A 216 -10.78 11.82 5.70
N PHE A 217 -10.29 10.65 5.34
CA PHE A 217 -11.09 9.43 5.43
C PHE A 217 -11.47 9.07 6.87
N PHE A 218 -10.67 9.47 7.87
CA PHE A 218 -11.00 9.27 9.29
C PHE A 218 -11.93 10.34 9.87
N ALA A 219 -12.25 11.41 9.15
CA ALA A 219 -13.01 12.56 9.67
C ALA A 219 -14.48 12.28 9.99
N PHE A 220 -15.03 11.15 9.53
CA PHE A 220 -16.48 10.87 9.65
C PHE A 220 -17.02 10.82 11.09
N LEU A 221 -16.15 10.73 12.11
CA LEU A 221 -16.56 10.73 13.52
C LEU A 221 -16.75 12.13 14.11
N THR A 222 -15.95 13.11 13.71
CA THR A 222 -15.88 14.42 14.36
C THR A 222 -16.32 15.57 13.48
N ASP A 223 -16.01 15.51 12.19
CA ASP A 223 -16.36 16.55 11.24
C ASP A 223 -16.67 15.95 9.86
N PHE A 224 -17.95 15.66 9.63
CA PHE A 224 -18.39 15.06 8.38
C PHE A 224 -18.11 15.93 7.15
N SER A 225 -17.98 17.28 7.31
CA SER A 225 -17.62 18.17 6.21
C SER A 225 -16.21 17.88 5.66
N ARG A 226 -15.33 17.36 6.49
CA ARG A 226 -13.96 16.95 6.10
C ARG A 226 -13.85 15.49 5.66
N PHE A 227 -14.93 14.73 5.74
CA PHE A 227 -14.90 13.32 5.36
C PHE A 227 -14.75 13.15 3.85
N ASP A 228 -13.70 12.41 3.43
CA ASP A 228 -13.48 12.00 2.04
C ASP A 228 -13.69 10.48 1.90
N PRO A 229 -14.77 10.02 1.26
CA PRO A 229 -15.06 8.58 1.13
C PRO A 229 -14.22 7.84 0.10
N SER A 230 -13.28 8.49 -0.58
CA SER A 230 -12.49 7.89 -1.68
C SER A 230 -11.87 6.56 -1.29
N LEU A 231 -11.26 6.47 -0.10
CA LEU A 231 -10.55 5.25 0.30
C LEU A 231 -11.48 4.04 0.51
N ALA A 232 -12.79 4.24 0.71
CA ALA A 232 -13.74 3.15 0.74
C ALA A 232 -13.82 2.40 -0.61
N LEU A 233 -13.57 3.09 -1.72
CA LEU A 233 -13.53 2.48 -3.05
C LEU A 233 -12.38 1.49 -3.24
N ILE A 234 -11.31 1.58 -2.42
CA ILE A 234 -10.24 0.58 -2.40
C ILE A 234 -10.78 -0.80 -2.00
N ILE A 235 -11.80 -0.84 -1.12
CA ILE A 235 -12.45 -2.10 -0.73
C ILE A 235 -13.13 -2.73 -1.96
N LEU A 236 -13.87 -1.94 -2.73
CA LEU A 236 -14.61 -2.43 -3.90
C LEU A 236 -13.70 -2.78 -5.08
N PHE A 237 -12.76 -1.90 -5.43
CA PHE A 237 -11.96 -2.02 -6.66
C PHE A 237 -10.54 -2.57 -6.44
N GLY A 238 -10.09 -2.67 -5.18
CA GLY A 238 -8.80 -3.27 -4.83
C GLY A 238 -8.98 -4.62 -4.15
N ILE A 239 -9.64 -4.65 -2.98
CA ILE A 239 -9.79 -5.88 -2.18
C ILE A 239 -10.80 -6.84 -2.83
N GLY A 240 -11.93 -6.34 -3.33
CA GLY A 240 -12.97 -7.17 -3.97
C GLY A 240 -12.45 -8.01 -5.14
N PRO A 241 -11.85 -7.42 -6.18
CA PRO A 241 -11.26 -8.16 -7.29
C PRO A 241 -10.12 -9.09 -6.84
N SER A 242 -9.26 -8.65 -5.90
CA SER A 242 -8.21 -9.50 -5.33
C SER A 242 -8.79 -10.75 -4.67
N MET A 243 -9.88 -10.59 -3.92
CA MET A 243 -10.57 -11.71 -3.27
C MET A 243 -11.24 -12.64 -4.28
N ALA A 244 -11.92 -12.09 -5.28
CA ALA A 244 -12.54 -12.88 -6.34
C ALA A 244 -11.49 -13.72 -7.09
N THR A 245 -10.37 -13.10 -7.46
CA THR A 245 -9.26 -13.79 -8.13
C THR A 245 -8.62 -14.85 -7.24
N TYR A 246 -8.43 -14.56 -5.95
CA TYR A 246 -7.88 -15.54 -5.00
C TYR A 246 -8.79 -16.76 -4.84
N LEU A 247 -10.09 -16.55 -4.68
CA LEU A 247 -11.07 -17.63 -4.52
C LEU A 247 -11.20 -18.48 -5.78
N SER A 248 -11.21 -17.86 -6.97
CA SER A 248 -11.31 -18.55 -8.26
C SER A 248 -10.09 -19.44 -8.53
N ASN A 249 -8.87 -18.97 -8.21
CA ASN A 249 -7.64 -19.71 -8.48
C ASN A 249 -7.17 -20.60 -7.34
N SER A 250 -7.72 -20.42 -6.12
CA SER A 250 -7.44 -21.22 -4.92
C SER A 250 -5.94 -21.58 -4.73
N PRO A 251 -5.02 -20.59 -4.67
CA PRO A 251 -3.61 -20.89 -4.43
C PRO A 251 -3.45 -21.56 -3.07
N ARG A 252 -2.97 -22.79 -3.07
CA ARG A 252 -2.77 -23.59 -1.84
C ARG A 252 -1.32 -24.07 -1.78
N GLN A 253 -0.72 -23.95 -0.60
CA GLN A 253 0.48 -24.70 -0.28
C GLN A 253 0.15 -26.21 -0.31
N ILE A 254 1.13 -27.02 -0.67
CA ILE A 254 1.07 -28.46 -0.91
C ILE A 254 0.04 -29.17 -0.03
N SER A 255 -1.00 -29.71 -0.65
CA SER A 255 -1.92 -30.63 -0.01
C SER A 255 -1.60 -32.06 -0.45
N ASN A 256 -1.42 -32.98 0.49
CA ASN A 256 -1.10 -34.41 0.27
C ASN A 256 -2.21 -35.24 -0.42
N LYS A 257 -3.19 -34.60 -1.04
CA LYS A 257 -4.29 -35.27 -1.75
C LYS A 257 -4.28 -34.90 -3.23
N GLY A 258 -3.57 -35.64 -4.04
CA GLY A 258 -3.69 -35.97 -5.47
C GLY A 258 -4.44 -35.08 -6.46
N LYS A 259 -4.79 -33.80 -6.15
CA LYS A 259 -5.40 -32.87 -7.10
C LYS A 259 -4.31 -31.99 -7.70
N SER A 260 -4.35 -31.83 -9.03
CA SER A 260 -3.48 -30.94 -9.81
C SER A 260 -3.35 -29.58 -9.12
N GLN A 261 -2.16 -29.28 -8.61
CA GLN A 261 -1.87 -28.01 -7.96
C GLN A 261 -1.73 -26.91 -9.01
N THR A 262 -2.48 -25.84 -8.84
CA THR A 262 -2.18 -24.60 -9.57
C THR A 262 -0.83 -24.08 -9.07
N LYS A 263 0.10 -23.82 -9.98
CA LYS A 263 1.41 -23.22 -9.69
C LYS A 263 1.40 -21.75 -10.11
N PRO A 264 2.24 -20.90 -9.49
CA PRO A 264 2.48 -19.56 -10.03
C PRO A 264 3.02 -19.63 -11.46
N THR A 265 2.81 -18.59 -12.25
CA THR A 265 3.25 -18.56 -13.66
C THR A 265 4.77 -18.66 -13.79
N LEU A 266 5.52 -17.88 -13.00
CA LEU A 266 6.97 -17.74 -13.07
C LEU A 266 7.73 -18.42 -11.93
N ALA A 267 7.04 -18.83 -10.86
CA ALA A 267 7.65 -19.50 -9.71
C ALA A 267 7.19 -20.95 -9.58
N GLU A 268 7.95 -21.77 -8.83
CA GLU A 268 7.61 -23.16 -8.61
C GLU A 268 6.58 -23.36 -7.49
N ASN A 269 6.60 -22.48 -6.47
CA ASN A 269 5.80 -22.66 -5.26
C ASN A 269 5.15 -21.33 -4.84
N TRP A 270 4.00 -21.46 -4.17
CA TRP A 270 3.35 -20.36 -3.48
C TRP A 270 4.07 -20.06 -2.15
N ARG A 271 4.45 -18.81 -1.93
CA ARG A 271 5.04 -18.32 -0.68
C ARG A 271 3.98 -17.58 0.15
N LEU A 272 2.98 -18.32 0.60
CA LEU A 272 1.89 -17.76 1.41
C LEU A 272 2.26 -17.73 2.90
N PRO A 273 1.85 -16.70 3.65
CA PRO A 273 1.96 -16.69 5.10
C PRO A 273 1.20 -17.87 5.72
N THR A 274 1.87 -18.61 6.59
CA THR A 274 1.30 -19.77 7.29
C THR A 274 0.73 -19.42 8.66
N ALA A 275 1.03 -18.22 9.17
CA ALA A 275 0.61 -17.79 10.48
C ALA A 275 -0.92 -17.66 10.59
N THR A 276 -1.46 -18.16 11.69
CA THR A 276 -2.88 -18.28 12.03
C THR A 276 -3.27 -17.31 13.16
N VAL A 277 -4.50 -17.41 13.65
CA VAL A 277 -4.95 -16.66 14.82
C VAL A 277 -4.22 -17.09 16.11
N ALA A 278 -3.79 -18.35 16.18
CA ALA A 278 -3.02 -18.87 17.32
C ALA A 278 -1.65 -18.21 17.49
N ASP A 279 -1.12 -17.59 16.43
CA ASP A 279 0.15 -16.88 16.44
C ASP A 279 0.01 -15.38 16.84
N ILE A 280 -1.18 -14.97 17.29
CA ILE A 280 -1.42 -13.61 17.79
C ILE A 280 -0.95 -13.55 19.24
N ASP A 281 0.14 -12.84 19.45
CA ASP A 281 0.67 -12.54 20.77
C ASP A 281 0.46 -11.05 21.15
N TRP A 282 0.89 -10.66 22.37
CA TRP A 282 0.77 -9.27 22.81
C TRP A 282 1.60 -8.32 21.93
N ARG A 283 2.73 -8.76 21.36
CA ARG A 283 3.57 -7.95 20.49
C ARG A 283 2.85 -7.63 19.18
N PHE A 284 2.13 -8.60 18.64
CA PHE A 284 1.31 -8.40 17.45
C PHE A 284 0.24 -7.32 17.68
N VAL A 285 -0.46 -7.40 18.80
CA VAL A 285 -1.49 -6.41 19.17
C VAL A 285 -0.86 -5.04 19.38
N ALA A 286 0.20 -4.95 20.20
CA ALA A 286 0.92 -3.70 20.46
C ALA A 286 1.51 -3.10 19.18
N GLY A 287 2.04 -3.95 18.28
CA GLY A 287 2.55 -3.53 16.98
C GLY A 287 1.44 -2.95 16.08
N ALA A 288 0.28 -3.60 16.03
CA ALA A 288 -0.86 -3.09 15.28
C ALA A 288 -1.37 -1.75 15.85
N VAL A 289 -1.39 -1.58 17.18
CA VAL A 289 -1.72 -0.31 17.84
C VAL A 289 -0.70 0.76 17.48
N ALA A 290 0.60 0.49 17.62
CA ALA A 290 1.66 1.45 17.31
C ALA A 290 1.63 1.91 15.85
N PHE A 291 1.42 0.96 14.92
CA PHE A 291 1.23 1.29 13.52
C PHE A 291 -0.03 2.16 13.30
N GLY A 292 -1.14 1.83 13.95
CA GLY A 292 -2.38 2.62 13.90
C GLY A 292 -2.18 4.05 14.41
N VAL A 293 -1.44 4.24 15.51
CA VAL A 293 -1.08 5.56 16.03
C VAL A 293 -0.25 6.34 14.99
N ALA A 294 0.81 5.75 14.45
CA ALA A 294 1.65 6.41 13.44
C ALA A 294 0.83 6.81 12.20
N TRP A 295 -0.05 5.92 11.74
CA TRP A 295 -0.92 6.16 10.59
C TRP A 295 -1.96 7.25 10.86
N GLY A 296 -2.60 7.24 12.01
CA GLY A 296 -3.57 8.27 12.42
C GLY A 296 -2.95 9.65 12.64
N LEU A 297 -1.69 9.72 13.11
CA LEU A 297 -0.99 11.01 13.31
C LEU A 297 -0.59 11.68 12.00
N ARG A 298 -0.22 10.92 10.97
CA ARG A 298 0.42 11.47 9.75
C ARG A 298 -0.24 11.07 8.44
N GLY A 299 -1.20 10.16 8.44
CA GLY A 299 -1.86 9.68 7.22
C GLY A 299 -0.93 8.94 6.27
N VAL A 300 0.22 8.42 6.74
CA VAL A 300 1.25 7.83 5.88
C VAL A 300 1.50 6.37 6.24
N CYS A 301 1.45 5.50 5.23
CA CYS A 301 1.87 4.09 5.28
C CYS A 301 3.27 3.91 4.68
N PRO A 302 3.94 2.78 4.88
CA PRO A 302 5.30 2.54 4.36
C PRO A 302 5.44 2.71 2.85
N GLY A 303 4.45 2.33 2.03
CA GLY A 303 4.48 2.52 0.57
C GLY A 303 4.49 4.00 0.15
N PRO A 304 3.46 4.78 0.52
CA PRO A 304 3.46 6.23 0.36
C PRO A 304 4.68 6.93 0.94
N ALA A 305 5.25 6.44 2.06
CA ALA A 305 6.44 7.00 2.66
C ALA A 305 7.65 6.93 1.73
N ILE A 306 7.82 5.83 0.99
CA ILE A 306 8.89 5.71 -0.02
C ILE A 306 8.72 6.74 -1.14
N LEU A 307 7.52 6.89 -1.69
CA LEU A 307 7.24 7.90 -2.73
C LEU A 307 7.53 9.30 -2.23
N ARG A 308 7.05 9.63 -1.02
CA ARG A 308 7.31 10.93 -0.39
C ARG A 308 8.79 11.15 -0.11
N THR A 309 9.56 10.11 0.20
CA THR A 309 11.01 10.23 0.42
C THR A 309 11.74 10.76 -0.81
N ILE A 310 11.33 10.34 -2.00
CA ILE A 310 11.90 10.82 -3.26
C ILE A 310 11.48 12.27 -3.55
N LEU A 311 10.22 12.59 -3.29
CA LEU A 311 9.65 13.92 -3.57
C LEU A 311 10.00 14.95 -2.48
N GLN A 312 10.26 14.52 -1.25
CA GLN A 312 10.61 15.35 -0.09
C GLN A 312 11.76 14.70 0.73
N PRO A 313 13.02 14.76 0.26
CA PRO A 313 14.13 14.01 0.86
C PRO A 313 14.39 14.32 2.35
N THR A 314 14.25 15.58 2.79
CA THR A 314 14.44 15.95 4.21
C THR A 314 13.44 15.28 5.13
N TRP A 315 12.16 15.23 4.73
CA TRP A 315 11.14 14.48 5.45
C TRP A 315 11.44 12.99 5.39
N GLY A 316 11.82 12.51 4.21
CA GLY A 316 12.13 11.11 3.96
C GLY A 316 13.27 10.59 4.82
N LEU A 317 14.39 11.30 4.90
CA LEU A 317 15.53 10.94 5.73
C LEU A 317 15.13 10.80 7.20
N ALA A 318 14.36 11.76 7.74
CA ALA A 318 13.90 11.69 9.12
C ALA A 318 12.95 10.50 9.36
N THR A 319 11.95 10.30 8.48
CA THR A 319 10.95 9.24 8.63
C THR A 319 11.55 7.86 8.42
N MET A 320 12.36 7.68 7.35
CA MET A 320 12.88 6.37 6.98
C MET A 320 14.01 5.91 7.90
N SER A 321 14.86 6.84 8.41
CA SER A 321 15.82 6.47 9.46
C SER A 321 15.10 6.00 10.73
N GLY A 322 14.04 6.73 11.15
CA GLY A 322 13.19 6.28 12.26
C GLY A 322 12.54 4.91 11.98
N TYR A 323 12.01 4.71 10.76
CA TYR A 323 11.41 3.44 10.35
C TYR A 323 12.38 2.26 10.44
N ILE A 324 13.62 2.46 9.98
CA ILE A 324 14.66 1.43 10.07
C ILE A 324 15.00 1.14 11.52
N VAL A 325 15.22 2.17 12.33
CA VAL A 325 15.48 2.00 13.78
C VAL A 325 14.34 1.24 14.45
N GLY A 326 13.08 1.63 14.24
CA GLY A 326 11.95 0.91 14.77
C GLY A 326 11.84 -0.54 14.28
N ASN A 327 12.29 -0.82 13.06
CA ASN A 327 12.28 -2.17 12.47
C ASN A 327 13.43 -3.06 12.97
N THR A 328 14.43 -2.51 13.66
CA THR A 328 15.52 -3.31 14.27
C THR A 328 15.13 -3.87 15.64
N PHE A 329 14.29 -3.16 16.40
CA PHE A 329 13.76 -3.57 17.70
C PHE A 329 12.44 -4.31 17.59
#